data_1e97dbda3c28920cfb27775aa77fd3db
#
_entry.id   1e97dbda3c28920cfb27775aa77fd3db
#
_cell.length_a   1.000
_cell.length_b   1.000
_cell.length_c   1.000
_cell.angle_alpha   90.00
_cell.angle_beta   90.00
_cell.angle_gamma   90.00
#
_symmetry.space_group_name_H-M   'P 1'
#
loop_
_entity.id
_entity.type
_entity.pdbx_description
1 polymer ?
#
loop_
_entity_poly.entity_id
_entity_poly.type
_entity_poly.pdbx_seq_one_letter_code
_entity_poly.pdbx_strand_id
1 'polypeptide(L)'
;MDYDVLVLGGGIIGCAVAYELSKYNLNIAVIEKEFDIADDISFVNTSIVYDGSETSNNVMAGLEYIGNILMEDLCEKFNVPFRRIGSL
;
A
#
# COMPACT_ATOMS: atom_id res chain seq x y z
N MET A 1 1.80 -28.23 0.27
CA MET A 1 0.96 -27.29 -0.47
C MET A 1 1.82 -26.33 -1.25
N ASP A 2 1.52 -26.14 -2.51
CA ASP A 2 2.29 -25.23 -3.36
C ASP A 2 1.63 -23.86 -3.41
N TYR A 3 2.47 -22.83 -3.44
CA TYR A 3 2.01 -21.45 -3.55
C TYR A 3 2.44 -20.86 -4.88
N ASP A 4 1.56 -20.07 -5.48
CA ASP A 4 1.86 -19.36 -6.73
C ASP A 4 2.67 -18.09 -6.44
N VAL A 5 2.36 -17.42 -5.31
CA VAL A 5 3.00 -16.16 -4.92
C VAL A 5 3.31 -16.18 -3.42
N LEU A 6 4.53 -15.80 -3.07
CA LEU A 6 4.93 -15.57 -1.69
C LEU A 6 5.20 -14.07 -1.51
N VAL A 7 4.49 -13.45 -0.56
CA VAL A 7 4.72 -12.05 -0.19
C VAL A 7 5.58 -12.03 1.05
N LEU A 8 6.78 -11.49 0.93
CA LEU A 8 7.72 -11.41 2.05
C LEU A 8 7.51 -10.08 2.78
N GLY A 9 7.01 -10.16 3.98
CA GLY A 9 6.71 -9.00 4.80
C GLY A 9 5.22 -8.74 4.89
N GLY A 10 4.72 -8.66 6.13
CA GLY A 10 3.31 -8.40 6.43
C GLY A 10 3.03 -6.97 6.84
N GLY A 11 3.86 -6.00 6.41
CA GLY A 11 3.58 -4.58 6.58
C GLY A 11 2.42 -4.15 5.71
N ILE A 12 2.12 -2.84 5.71
CA ILE A 12 0.96 -2.35 4.96
C ILE A 12 1.08 -2.64 3.46
N ILE A 13 2.29 -2.52 2.89
CA ILE A 13 2.49 -2.76 1.46
C ILE A 13 2.33 -4.24 1.15
N GLY A 14 2.93 -5.13 1.94
CA GLY A 14 2.77 -6.57 1.75
C GLY A 14 1.31 -6.99 1.86
N CYS A 15 0.60 -6.46 2.84
CA CYS A 15 -0.83 -6.73 2.99
C CYS A 15 -1.64 -6.21 1.81
N ALA A 16 -1.31 -5.02 1.30
CA ALA A 16 -2.00 -4.44 0.15
C ALA A 16 -1.76 -5.28 -1.11
N VAL A 17 -0.52 -5.74 -1.34
CA VAL A 17 -0.20 -6.61 -2.47
C VAL A 17 -0.98 -7.91 -2.38
N ALA A 18 -0.98 -8.54 -1.19
CA ALA A 18 -1.73 -9.78 -0.98
C ALA A 18 -3.22 -9.58 -1.23
N TYR A 19 -3.77 -8.46 -0.78
CA TYR A 19 -5.17 -8.13 -1.00
C TYR A 19 -5.48 -8.03 -2.49
N GLU A 20 -4.68 -7.27 -3.24
CA GLU A 20 -4.90 -7.13 -4.68
C GLU A 20 -4.78 -8.47 -5.41
N LEU A 21 -3.80 -9.29 -5.03
CA LEU A 21 -3.62 -10.60 -5.64
C LEU A 21 -4.73 -11.58 -5.27
N SER A 22 -5.40 -11.39 -4.13
CA SER A 22 -6.48 -12.26 -3.69
C SER A 22 -7.69 -12.22 -4.62
N LYS A 23 -7.76 -11.23 -5.49
CA LYS A 23 -8.83 -11.12 -6.51
C LYS A 23 -8.66 -12.12 -7.65
N TYR A 24 -7.52 -12.78 -7.71
CA TYR A 24 -7.20 -13.76 -8.74
C TYR A 24 -7.21 -15.16 -8.16
N ASN A 25 -7.32 -16.16 -9.02
CA ASN A 25 -7.33 -17.56 -8.59
C ASN A 25 -5.89 -18.04 -8.37
N LEU A 26 -5.26 -17.54 -7.30
CA LEU A 26 -3.88 -17.83 -6.95
C LEU A 26 -3.79 -18.32 -5.52
N ASN A 27 -2.83 -19.19 -5.25
CA ASN A 27 -2.49 -19.59 -3.89
C ASN A 27 -1.41 -18.63 -3.38
N ILE A 28 -1.75 -17.80 -2.41
CA ILE A 28 -0.90 -16.73 -1.92
C ILE A 28 -0.60 -16.93 -0.45
N ALA A 29 0.64 -16.72 -0.05
CA ALA A 29 1.03 -16.71 1.35
C ALA A 29 1.80 -15.43 1.67
N VAL A 30 1.56 -14.89 2.86
CA VAL A 30 2.31 -13.76 3.39
C VAL A 30 3.21 -14.28 4.50
N ILE A 31 4.49 -14.00 4.41
CA ILE A 31 5.47 -14.44 5.40
C ILE A 31 5.95 -13.22 6.16
N GLU A 32 5.75 -13.22 7.46
CA GLU A 32 6.13 -12.12 8.33
C GLU A 32 6.96 -12.64 9.49
N LYS A 33 8.04 -11.92 9.81
CA LYS A 33 8.95 -12.29 10.91
C LYS A 33 8.48 -11.78 12.26
N GLU A 34 7.63 -10.77 12.28
CA GLU A 34 7.12 -10.19 13.51
C GLU A 34 5.84 -10.88 13.97
N PHE A 35 5.48 -10.67 15.22
CA PHE A 35 4.33 -11.31 15.82
C PHE A 35 3.02 -10.79 15.21
N ASP A 36 2.93 -9.48 14.97
CA ASP A 36 1.77 -8.85 14.35
C ASP A 36 2.11 -8.35 12.96
N ILE A 37 1.18 -8.49 12.02
CA ILE A 37 1.34 -7.92 10.68
C ILE A 37 1.04 -6.42 10.71
N ALA A 38 1.52 -5.71 9.68
CA ALA A 38 1.33 -4.26 9.51
C ALA A 38 1.94 -3.43 10.66
N ASP A 39 2.99 -3.95 11.30
CA ASP A 39 3.62 -3.34 12.46
C ASP A 39 5.04 -2.85 12.10
N ASP A 40 5.16 -2.06 11.05
CA ASP A 40 6.46 -1.59 10.58
C ASP A 40 6.41 -0.09 10.26
N ILE A 41 7.28 0.36 9.37
CA ILE A 41 7.51 1.78 9.06
C ILE A 41 6.22 2.56 8.82
N SER A 42 5.28 1.98 8.10
CA SER A 42 4.02 2.67 7.77
C SER A 42 3.16 2.99 8.99
N PHE A 43 3.43 2.35 10.12
CA PHE A 43 2.70 2.59 11.36
C PHE A 43 2.97 3.99 11.93
N VAL A 44 4.14 4.55 11.64
CA VAL A 44 4.59 5.83 12.23
C VAL A 44 4.79 6.92 11.17
N ASN A 45 4.00 6.90 10.10
CA ASN A 45 4.13 7.89 9.03
C ASN A 45 3.40 9.19 9.36
N THR A 46 3.53 10.18 8.47
CA THR A 46 2.94 11.52 8.66
C THR A 46 1.47 11.58 8.30
N SER A 47 0.91 10.53 7.75
CA SER A 47 -0.49 10.45 7.26
C SER A 47 -0.77 11.40 6.10
N ILE A 48 0.27 11.83 5.39
CA ILE A 48 0.15 12.69 4.21
C ILE A 48 0.42 11.85 2.96
N VAL A 49 -0.50 11.89 2.00
CA VAL A 49 -0.34 11.19 0.73
C VAL A 49 0.28 12.16 -0.28
N TYR A 50 1.48 11.83 -0.74
CA TYR A 50 2.20 12.67 -1.68
C TYR A 50 1.64 12.51 -3.11
N ASP A 51 1.72 13.58 -3.90
CA ASP A 51 1.23 13.59 -5.27
C ASP A 51 2.36 13.51 -6.30
N GLY A 52 3.61 13.44 -5.86
CA GLY A 52 4.77 13.36 -6.74
C GLY A 52 5.36 14.71 -7.13
N SER A 53 4.72 15.82 -6.77
CA SER A 53 5.18 17.15 -7.19
C SER A 53 6.54 17.54 -6.63
N GLU A 54 6.92 16.99 -5.48
CA GLU A 54 8.18 17.28 -4.81
C GLU A 54 9.24 16.20 -5.00
N THR A 55 8.92 15.15 -5.76
CA THR A 55 9.81 14.01 -5.93
C THR A 55 10.64 14.19 -7.20
N SER A 56 11.98 14.16 -7.05
CA SER A 56 12.90 14.40 -8.15
C SER A 56 13.04 13.21 -9.11
N ASN A 57 12.79 12.00 -8.64
CA ASN A 57 12.88 10.79 -9.48
C ASN A 57 11.59 10.64 -10.29
N ASN A 58 11.70 10.65 -11.62
CA ASN A 58 10.52 10.61 -12.49
C ASN A 58 9.66 9.36 -12.34
N VAL A 59 10.27 8.20 -12.12
CA VAL A 59 9.53 6.94 -11.94
C VAL A 59 8.76 7.00 -10.62
N MET A 60 9.41 7.39 -9.54
CA MET A 60 8.77 7.50 -8.24
C MET A 60 7.67 8.55 -8.23
N ALA A 61 7.92 9.70 -8.86
CA ALA A 61 6.92 10.76 -8.95
C ALA A 61 5.65 10.27 -9.67
N GLY A 62 5.82 9.53 -10.76
CA GLY A 62 4.70 8.94 -11.49
C GLY A 62 3.91 7.95 -10.64
N LEU A 63 4.61 7.09 -9.88
CA LEU A 63 3.97 6.13 -9.00
C LEU A 63 3.24 6.83 -7.86
N GLU A 64 3.82 7.87 -7.29
CA GLU A 64 3.18 8.64 -6.22
C GLU A 64 1.90 9.32 -6.73
N TYR A 65 1.95 9.86 -7.94
CA TYR A 65 0.77 10.51 -8.55
C TYR A 65 -0.35 9.51 -8.74
N ILE A 66 -0.05 8.35 -9.32
CA ILE A 66 -1.06 7.30 -9.54
C ILE A 66 -1.59 6.80 -8.21
N GLY A 67 -0.70 6.56 -7.25
CA GLY A 67 -1.08 6.11 -5.91
C GLY A 67 -1.98 7.12 -5.21
N ASN A 68 -1.69 8.40 -5.37
CA ASN A 68 -2.53 9.46 -4.81
C ASN A 68 -3.96 9.38 -5.33
N ILE A 69 -4.11 9.19 -6.64
CA ILE A 69 -5.43 9.07 -7.27
C ILE A 69 -6.19 7.85 -6.75
N LEU A 70 -5.49 6.72 -6.63
CA LEU A 70 -6.10 5.46 -6.21
C LEU A 70 -6.43 5.42 -4.72
N MET A 71 -5.77 6.24 -3.93
CA MET A 71 -5.90 6.21 -2.47
C MET A 71 -7.32 6.51 -2.00
N GLU A 72 -8.02 7.42 -2.67
CA GLU A 72 -9.38 7.80 -2.29
C GLU A 72 -10.32 6.59 -2.36
N ASP A 73 -10.27 5.84 -3.48
CA ASP A 73 -11.10 4.65 -3.64
C ASP A 73 -10.73 3.57 -2.63
N LEU A 74 -9.43 3.40 -2.38
CA LEU A 74 -8.95 2.41 -1.43
C LEU A 74 -9.41 2.75 -0.01
N CYS A 75 -9.31 4.01 0.39
CA CYS A 75 -9.74 4.45 1.71
C CYS A 75 -11.25 4.29 1.87
N GLU A 76 -12.03 4.58 0.84
CA GLU A 76 -13.47 4.38 0.87
C GLU A 76 -13.79 2.89 1.04
N LYS A 77 -13.12 2.02 0.30
CA LYS A 77 -13.32 0.58 0.36
C LYS A 77 -13.04 0.03 1.76
N PHE A 78 -12.00 0.52 2.42
CA PHE A 78 -11.62 0.04 3.75
C PHE A 78 -12.16 0.90 4.89
N ASN A 79 -13.02 1.87 4.56
CA ASN A 79 -13.64 2.76 5.55
C ASN A 79 -12.61 3.54 6.36
N VAL A 80 -11.58 4.04 5.68
CA VAL A 80 -10.52 4.86 6.27
C VAL A 80 -10.79 6.32 5.93
N PRO A 81 -10.76 7.23 6.92
CA PRO A 81 -10.95 8.65 6.64
C PRO A 81 -9.90 9.18 5.66
N PHE A 82 -10.35 9.94 4.67
CA PHE A 82 -9.48 10.51 3.65
C PHE A 82 -9.99 11.89 3.27
N ARG A 83 -9.07 12.85 3.12
CA ARG A 83 -9.42 14.22 2.84
C ARG A 83 -8.42 14.83 1.86
N ARG A 84 -8.96 15.46 0.80
CA ARG A 84 -8.13 16.18 -0.14
C ARG A 84 -8.07 17.64 0.28
N ILE A 85 -6.85 18.10 0.62
CA ILE A 85 -6.64 19.47 1.12
C ILE A 85 -5.76 20.30 0.19
N GLY A 86 -5.18 19.68 -0.84
CA GLY A 86 -4.27 20.36 -1.74
C GLY A 86 -2.90 20.61 -1.12
N SER A 87 -1.98 21.13 -1.93
CA SER A 87 -0.64 21.49 -1.47
C SER A 87 -0.29 22.90 -1.94
N LEU A 88 0.57 23.56 -1.20
CA LEU A 88 1.02 24.92 -1.50
C LEU A 88 2.28 24.92 -2.35
#